data_551d468785a1647266ec3fb9e1866818
#
_entry.id   551d468785a1647266ec3fb9e1866818
#
_cell.length_a   1.000
_cell.length_b   1.000
_cell.length_c   1.000
_cell.angle_alpha   90.00
_cell.angle_beta   90.00
_cell.angle_gamma   90.00
#
_symmetry.space_group_name_H-M   'P 1'
#
loop_
_entity.id
_entity.type
_entity.pdbx_description
1 polymer ?
#
loop_
_entity_poly.entity_id
_entity_poly.type
_entity_poly.pdbx_seq_one_letter_code
_entity_poly.pdbx_strand_id
1 'polypeptide(L)'
;MSKKILVADDSPLIRKVLCRMFETQEDFDLCAEASNGEEAIALAIKHRPDLIILDMAMPVMNGIDAAREIKQILPGVPIILFTQYTELATRAAFTNLPVDRVVSKNDGGSLLGHIRSLISAQC
;
A
#
# COMPACT_ATOMS: atom_id res chain seq x y z
N MET A 1 9.02 2.48 -18.64
CA MET A 1 9.65 1.91 -17.43
C MET A 1 8.56 1.57 -16.43
N SER A 2 8.68 0.40 -15.82
CA SER A 2 7.67 -0.02 -14.86
C SER A 2 7.86 0.66 -13.51
N LYS A 3 6.76 0.92 -12.83
CA LYS A 3 6.76 1.50 -11.48
C LYS A 3 6.75 0.37 -10.46
N LYS A 4 7.55 0.52 -9.43
CA LYS A 4 7.71 -0.50 -8.39
C LYS A 4 6.64 -0.35 -7.32
N ILE A 5 5.94 -1.43 -7.05
CA ILE A 5 4.86 -1.48 -6.07
C ILE A 5 5.27 -2.44 -4.94
N LEU A 6 5.11 -1.98 -3.71
CA LEU A 6 5.26 -2.81 -2.52
C LEU A 6 3.87 -3.11 -1.94
N VAL A 7 3.61 -4.37 -1.62
CA VAL A 7 2.36 -4.79 -1.00
C VAL A 7 2.63 -5.36 0.38
N ALA A 8 1.89 -4.91 1.39
CA ALA A 8 1.94 -5.45 2.73
C ALA A 8 0.54 -5.86 3.18
N ASP A 9 0.34 -7.14 3.42
CA ASP A 9 -0.91 -7.73 3.87
C ASP A 9 -0.59 -9.06 4.52
N ASP A 10 -1.19 -9.34 5.67
CA ASP A 10 -0.94 -10.61 6.36
C ASP A 10 -1.64 -11.80 5.69
N SER A 11 -2.56 -11.55 4.77
CA SER A 11 -3.24 -12.60 4.02
C SER A 11 -2.42 -13.02 2.79
N PRO A 12 -1.90 -14.25 2.74
CA PRO A 12 -1.21 -14.74 1.54
C PRO A 12 -2.11 -14.74 0.31
N LEU A 13 -3.41 -14.96 0.51
CA LEU A 13 -4.36 -14.97 -0.59
C LEU A 13 -4.49 -13.58 -1.24
N ILE A 14 -4.60 -12.53 -0.43
CA ILE A 14 -4.68 -11.16 -0.93
C ILE A 14 -3.40 -10.79 -1.68
N ARG A 15 -2.23 -11.12 -1.10
CA ARG A 15 -0.96 -10.85 -1.78
C ARG A 15 -0.88 -11.55 -3.14
N LYS A 16 -1.35 -12.80 -3.20
CA LYS A 16 -1.36 -13.55 -4.46
C LYS A 16 -2.29 -12.94 -5.50
N VAL A 17 -3.48 -12.51 -5.08
CA VAL A 17 -4.43 -11.85 -5.98
C VAL A 17 -3.82 -10.57 -6.54
N LEU A 18 -3.20 -9.75 -5.68
CA LEU A 18 -2.57 -8.51 -6.12
C LEU A 18 -1.38 -8.78 -7.03
N CYS A 19 -0.57 -9.78 -6.72
CA CYS A 19 0.55 -10.19 -7.57
C CYS A 19 0.08 -10.52 -8.98
N ARG A 20 -0.97 -11.32 -9.10
CA ARG A 20 -1.54 -11.67 -10.41
C ARG A 20 -2.09 -10.45 -11.15
N MET A 21 -2.72 -9.55 -10.41
CA MET A 21 -3.23 -8.30 -11.00
C MET A 21 -2.09 -7.50 -11.63
N PHE A 22 -0.97 -7.35 -10.91
CA PHE A 22 0.17 -6.59 -11.43
C PHE A 22 0.89 -7.32 -12.56
N GLU A 23 0.89 -8.65 -12.57
CA GLU A 23 1.48 -9.41 -13.68
C GLU A 23 0.83 -9.12 -15.02
N THR A 24 -0.44 -8.72 -15.02
CA THR A 24 -1.16 -8.39 -16.26
C THR A 24 -0.92 -6.95 -16.72
N GLN A 25 -0.16 -6.16 -15.95
CA GLN A 25 0.09 -4.75 -16.26
C GLN A 25 1.57 -4.53 -16.54
N GLU A 26 1.89 -4.08 -17.74
CA GLU A 26 3.29 -3.84 -18.14
C GLU A 26 3.92 -2.66 -17.41
N ASP A 27 3.11 -1.70 -16.97
CA ASP A 27 3.59 -0.48 -16.33
C ASP A 27 3.84 -0.62 -14.83
N PHE A 28 3.54 -1.76 -14.22
CA PHE A 28 3.76 -2.01 -12.80
C PHE A 28 4.59 -3.26 -12.56
N ASP A 29 5.42 -3.20 -11.52
CA ASP A 29 6.25 -4.31 -11.09
C ASP A 29 6.13 -4.47 -9.57
N LEU A 30 5.66 -5.64 -9.13
CA LEU A 30 5.58 -5.95 -7.70
C LEU A 30 6.99 -6.26 -7.20
N CYS A 31 7.63 -5.30 -6.55
CA CYS A 31 9.03 -5.44 -6.15
C CYS A 31 9.22 -6.19 -4.84
N ALA A 32 8.20 -6.21 -3.97
CA ALA A 32 8.31 -6.90 -2.69
C ALA A 32 6.93 -7.10 -2.05
N GLU A 33 6.85 -8.11 -1.19
CA GLU A 33 5.65 -8.42 -0.41
C GLU A 33 6.05 -8.51 1.06
N ALA A 34 5.21 -7.93 1.93
CA ALA A 34 5.39 -7.99 3.37
C ALA A 34 4.15 -8.58 4.03
N SER A 35 4.32 -9.24 5.17
CA SER A 35 3.22 -9.83 5.93
C SER A 35 2.89 -9.04 7.21
N ASN A 36 3.66 -8.01 7.51
CA ASN A 36 3.41 -7.15 8.67
C ASN A 36 4.06 -5.79 8.45
N GLY A 37 3.79 -4.85 9.37
CA GLY A 37 4.26 -3.49 9.22
C GLY A 37 5.77 -3.32 9.33
N GLU A 38 6.43 -4.11 10.18
CA GLU A 38 7.89 -4.04 10.30
C GLU A 38 8.57 -4.47 9.03
N GLU A 39 8.12 -5.57 8.42
CA GLU A 39 8.63 -6.01 7.14
C GLU A 39 8.40 -4.97 6.06
N ALA A 40 7.22 -4.32 6.08
CA ALA A 40 6.90 -3.29 5.11
C ALA A 40 7.90 -2.14 5.18
N ILE A 41 8.25 -1.70 6.38
CA ILE A 41 9.24 -0.63 6.57
C ILE A 41 10.60 -1.06 6.03
N ALA A 42 11.05 -2.24 6.40
CA ALA A 42 12.37 -2.75 5.98
C ALA A 42 12.46 -2.87 4.45
N LEU A 43 11.41 -3.40 3.82
CA LEU A 43 11.37 -3.58 2.38
C LEU A 43 11.21 -2.25 1.64
N ALA A 44 10.50 -1.29 2.23
CA ALA A 44 10.38 0.05 1.65
C ALA A 44 11.74 0.74 1.59
N ILE A 45 12.52 0.63 2.65
CA ILE A 45 13.87 1.19 2.70
C ILE A 45 14.77 0.51 1.65
N LYS A 46 14.68 -0.81 1.56
CA LYS A 46 15.54 -1.60 0.66
C LYS A 46 15.21 -1.35 -0.81
N HIS A 47 13.94 -1.35 -1.16
CA HIS A 47 13.51 -1.32 -2.56
C HIS A 47 13.13 0.07 -3.06
N ARG A 48 12.83 1.00 -2.17
CA ARG A 48 12.38 2.35 -2.51
C ARG A 48 11.29 2.34 -3.59
N PRO A 49 10.13 1.75 -3.26
CA PRO A 49 9.05 1.61 -4.24
C PRO A 49 8.48 2.95 -4.66
N ASP A 50 7.78 2.95 -5.79
CA ASP A 50 7.09 4.13 -6.29
C ASP A 50 5.72 4.32 -5.64
N LEU A 51 5.15 3.24 -5.07
CA LEU A 51 3.89 3.26 -4.35
C LEU A 51 3.82 2.06 -3.41
N ILE A 52 3.16 2.24 -2.28
CA ILE A 52 2.99 1.18 -1.28
C ILE A 52 1.51 0.94 -1.02
N ILE A 53 1.12 -0.33 -0.99
CA ILE A 53 -0.22 -0.76 -0.62
C ILE A 53 -0.11 -1.47 0.74
N LEU A 54 -0.82 -0.95 1.75
CA LEU A 54 -0.78 -1.48 3.11
C LEU A 54 -2.17 -1.91 3.57
N ASP A 55 -2.26 -3.08 4.20
CA ASP A 55 -3.44 -3.44 4.96
C ASP A 55 -3.38 -2.73 6.32
N MET A 56 -4.53 -2.36 6.87
CA MET A 56 -4.60 -1.73 8.19
C MET A 56 -4.31 -2.72 9.31
N ALA A 57 -4.94 -3.89 9.27
CA ALA A 57 -4.85 -4.88 10.33
C ALA A 57 -3.80 -5.94 10.00
N MET A 58 -2.62 -5.83 10.61
CA MET A 58 -1.53 -6.78 10.44
C MET A 58 -0.90 -7.08 11.80
N PRO A 59 -0.31 -8.27 11.98
CA PRO A 59 0.40 -8.58 13.23
C PRO A 59 1.70 -7.78 13.35
N VAL A 60 2.28 -7.77 14.52
CA VAL A 60 3.55 -7.11 14.87
C VAL A 60 3.42 -5.59 14.82
N MET A 61 3.07 -5.03 13.67
CA MET A 61 2.84 -3.59 13.49
C MET A 61 1.74 -3.41 12.45
N ASN A 62 0.71 -2.63 12.78
CA ASN A 62 -0.40 -2.38 11.87
C ASN A 62 0.00 -1.43 10.73
N GLY A 63 -0.86 -1.34 9.71
CA GLY A 63 -0.57 -0.55 8.53
C GLY A 63 -0.49 0.96 8.78
N ILE A 64 -1.27 1.47 9.72
CA ILE A 64 -1.25 2.91 10.02
C ILE A 64 0.07 3.32 10.68
N ASP A 65 0.54 2.53 11.65
CA ASP A 65 1.82 2.80 12.30
C ASP A 65 2.98 2.63 11.32
N ALA A 66 2.92 1.63 10.45
CA ALA A 66 3.92 1.44 9.41
C ALA A 66 3.93 2.63 8.45
N ALA A 67 2.76 3.12 8.06
CA ALA A 67 2.64 4.26 7.16
C ALA A 67 3.27 5.53 7.78
N ARG A 68 3.05 5.75 9.07
CA ARG A 68 3.66 6.90 9.75
C ARG A 68 5.18 6.86 9.67
N GLU A 69 5.77 5.72 9.95
CA GLU A 69 7.23 5.56 9.89
C GLU A 69 7.75 5.68 8.46
N ILE A 70 7.05 5.05 7.51
CA ILE A 70 7.46 5.13 6.10
C ILE A 70 7.41 6.57 5.60
N LYS A 71 6.38 7.34 5.95
CA LYS A 71 6.28 8.75 5.55
C LYS A 71 7.39 9.61 6.12
N GLN A 72 7.94 9.25 7.28
CA GLN A 72 9.10 9.96 7.84
C GLN A 72 10.37 9.65 7.06
N ILE A 73 10.51 8.42 6.58
CA ILE A 73 11.71 7.97 5.87
C ILE A 73 11.64 8.28 4.38
N LEU A 74 10.47 8.07 3.78
CA LEU A 74 10.21 8.24 2.35
C LEU A 74 8.97 9.13 2.14
N PRO A 75 9.07 10.43 2.43
CA PRO A 75 7.88 11.29 2.45
C PRO A 75 7.21 11.48 1.08
N GLY A 76 7.93 11.24 -0.01
CA GLY A 76 7.39 11.39 -1.35
C GLY A 76 6.67 10.15 -1.90
N VAL A 77 6.73 9.02 -1.20
CA VAL A 77 6.13 7.77 -1.70
C VAL A 77 4.64 7.75 -1.33
N PRO A 78 3.74 7.64 -2.32
CA PRO A 78 2.31 7.53 -2.01
C PRO A 78 1.98 6.19 -1.38
N ILE A 79 1.05 6.22 -0.43
CA ILE A 79 0.60 5.04 0.30
C ILE A 79 -0.91 4.91 0.14
N ILE A 80 -1.36 3.71 -0.26
CA ILE A 80 -2.78 3.33 -0.27
C ILE A 80 -3.01 2.38 0.90
N LEU A 81 -3.97 2.71 1.76
CA LEU A 81 -4.46 1.78 2.76
C LEU A 81 -5.56 0.95 2.11
N PHE A 82 -5.30 -0.34 1.89
CA PHE A 82 -6.22 -1.27 1.24
C PHE A 82 -6.77 -2.21 2.30
N THR A 83 -8.01 -1.99 2.73
CA THR A 83 -8.52 -2.63 3.94
C THR A 83 -10.00 -2.95 3.84
N GLN A 84 -10.42 -3.98 4.60
CA GLN A 84 -11.84 -4.26 4.81
C GLN A 84 -12.44 -3.38 5.91
N TYR A 85 -11.62 -2.65 6.66
CA TYR A 85 -12.04 -1.81 7.78
C TYR A 85 -12.11 -0.33 7.39
N THR A 86 -12.77 -0.04 6.26
CA THR A 86 -12.83 1.34 5.73
C THR A 86 -13.51 2.33 6.67
N GLU A 87 -14.53 1.89 7.42
CA GLU A 87 -15.19 2.76 8.39
C GLU A 87 -14.23 3.21 9.49
N LEU A 88 -13.44 2.27 10.03
CA LEU A 88 -12.46 2.59 11.06
C LEU A 88 -11.39 3.52 10.52
N ALA A 89 -10.93 3.27 9.30
CA ALA A 89 -9.94 4.12 8.67
C ALA A 89 -10.50 5.53 8.41
N THR A 90 -11.75 5.61 7.97
CA THR A 90 -12.40 6.89 7.71
C THR A 90 -12.59 7.70 9.00
N ARG A 91 -12.96 7.04 10.10
CA ARG A 91 -13.05 7.70 11.41
C ARG A 91 -11.69 8.18 11.87
N ALA A 92 -10.67 7.36 11.69
CA ALA A 92 -9.31 7.73 12.03
C ALA A 92 -8.80 8.89 11.19
N ALA A 93 -9.42 9.18 10.05
CA ALA A 93 -9.05 10.32 9.21
C ALA A 93 -9.21 11.66 9.94
N PHE A 94 -10.01 11.71 11.00
CA PHE A 94 -10.07 12.90 11.84
C PHE A 94 -8.75 13.20 12.54
N THR A 95 -7.81 12.27 12.53
CA THR A 95 -6.51 12.40 13.19
C THR A 95 -5.34 12.45 12.21
N ASN A 96 -5.58 12.87 10.98
CA ASN A 96 -4.54 12.96 9.93
C ASN A 96 -3.87 11.62 9.64
N LEU A 97 -4.59 10.72 8.96
CA LEU A 97 -4.01 9.45 8.53
C LEU A 97 -2.80 9.69 7.63
N PRO A 98 -1.71 8.97 7.88
CA PRO A 98 -0.47 9.12 7.09
C PRO A 98 -0.54 8.32 5.78
N VAL A 99 -1.68 8.36 5.08
CA VAL A 99 -1.87 7.66 3.82
C VAL A 99 -2.49 8.62 2.82
N ASP A 100 -2.27 8.35 1.54
CA ASP A 100 -2.76 9.19 0.46
C ASP A 100 -4.16 8.81 0.05
N ARG A 101 -4.54 7.54 0.20
CA ARG A 101 -5.88 7.04 -0.11
C ARG A 101 -6.24 5.86 0.76
N VAL A 102 -7.56 5.70 0.99
CA VAL A 102 -8.12 4.50 1.61
C VAL A 102 -9.02 3.84 0.58
N VAL A 103 -8.77 2.57 0.29
CA VAL A 103 -9.53 1.80 -0.70
C VAL A 103 -10.05 0.53 -0.03
N SER A 104 -11.32 0.22 -0.24
CA SER A 104 -11.96 -0.98 0.31
C SER A 104 -11.46 -2.23 -0.43
N LYS A 105 -11.19 -3.30 0.32
CA LYS A 105 -10.88 -4.61 -0.28
C LYS A 105 -12.07 -5.14 -1.09
N ASN A 106 -13.28 -4.66 -0.79
CA ASN A 106 -14.48 -5.02 -1.56
C ASN A 106 -14.54 -4.30 -2.91
N ASP A 107 -13.68 -3.30 -3.11
CA ASP A 107 -13.62 -2.52 -4.34
C ASP A 107 -12.25 -2.66 -5.01
N GLY A 108 -11.74 -3.90 -5.05
CA GLY A 108 -10.44 -4.20 -5.64
C GLY A 108 -10.35 -3.82 -7.11
N GLY A 109 -11.49 -3.79 -7.81
CA GLY A 109 -11.53 -3.40 -9.22
C GLY A 109 -11.14 -1.95 -9.47
N SER A 110 -11.26 -1.07 -8.47
CA SER A 110 -10.89 0.34 -8.59
C SER A 110 -9.43 0.60 -8.21
N LEU A 111 -8.74 -0.39 -7.65
CA LEU A 111 -7.39 -0.22 -7.10
C LEU A 111 -6.38 0.28 -8.13
N LEU A 112 -6.37 -0.31 -9.33
CA LEU A 112 -5.45 0.13 -10.40
C LEU A 112 -5.66 1.59 -10.77
N GLY A 113 -6.92 2.05 -10.81
CA GLY A 113 -7.23 3.44 -11.09
C GLY A 113 -6.67 4.38 -10.03
N HIS A 114 -6.78 4.01 -8.75
CA HIS A 114 -6.20 4.79 -7.67
C HIS A 114 -4.67 4.83 -7.75
N ILE A 115 -4.05 3.70 -8.07
CA ILE A 115 -2.60 3.62 -8.23
C ILE A 115 -2.13 4.56 -9.35
N ARG A 116 -2.77 4.49 -10.50
CA ARG A 116 -2.42 5.34 -11.65
C ARG A 116 -2.59 6.82 -11.35
N SER A 117 -3.68 7.16 -10.66
CA SER A 117 -3.94 8.54 -10.26
C SER A 117 -2.84 9.09 -9.35
N LEU A 118 -2.42 8.32 -8.35
CA LEU A 118 -1.38 8.76 -7.41
C LEU A 118 -0.01 8.84 -8.06
N ILE A 119 0.34 7.88 -8.91
CA ILE A 119 1.64 7.87 -9.60
C ILE A 119 1.71 9.02 -10.61
N SER A 120 0.64 9.29 -11.34
CA SER A 120 0.59 10.42 -12.29
C SER A 120 0.78 11.76 -11.58
N ALA A 121 0.26 11.90 -10.37
CA ALA A 121 0.41 13.14 -9.60
C ALA A 121 1.85 13.40 -9.16
N GLN A 122 2.73 12.38 -9.22
CA GLN A 122 4.15 12.51 -8.86
C GLN A 122 5.01 13.04 -10.01
N CYS A 123 4.47 13.11 -11.20
CA CYS A 123 5.23 13.55 -12.39
C CYS A 123 5.34 15.05 -12.48
#